data_f0d0e920d42459f5549e8a68adb755d3
#
_entry.id   f0d0e920d42459f5549e8a68adb755d3
#
_cell.length_a   1.000
_cell.length_b   1.000
_cell.length_c   1.000
_cell.angle_alpha   90.00
_cell.angle_beta   90.00
_cell.angle_gamma   90.00
#
_symmetry.space_group_name_H-M   'P 1'
#
loop_
_entity.id
_entity.type
_entity.pdbx_description
1 polymer ?
#
loop_
_entity_poly.entity_id
_entity_poly.type
_entity_poly.pdbx_seq_one_letter_code
_entity_poly.pdbx_strand_id
1 'polypeptide(L)'
;MTSGDPVPRTLSGSAVENRLTPRDSQGGQPPVSIIVTEVSPFHCLYQDALEFHSQSRLMLAKSESSSSRLARASLLLYVASAEALIHQAAIDLGRSDLVELIADPARPLPTIEVWKLLPAVVGHGSSPTIDFSASPWPQMAEVLALRTSWTYPGPPEERRAYYRASRTGASFDPLLPHQAPKNSGIRPEALVYPRTGLPRDPYALRPHHLDTTRGVLDGAIEALDRKLDGALTRDNRHRREPIQIHSPTP
;
A
#
# COMPACT_ATOMS: atom_id res chain seq x y z
N MET A 1 -35.89 -19.57 31.21
CA MET A 1 -35.34 -19.55 29.84
C MET A 1 -35.56 -18.16 29.32
N THR A 2 -34.62 -17.27 29.55
CA THR A 2 -34.65 -15.87 29.13
C THR A 2 -33.62 -15.70 28.02
N SER A 3 -34.15 -15.50 26.83
CA SER A 3 -33.38 -15.15 25.61
C SER A 3 -32.79 -13.77 25.78
N GLY A 4 -31.47 -13.67 25.85
CA GLY A 4 -30.75 -12.42 25.84
C GLY A 4 -30.29 -12.13 24.42
N ASP A 5 -30.93 -11.14 23.78
CA ASP A 5 -30.47 -10.60 22.49
C ASP A 5 -29.12 -9.93 22.61
N PRO A 6 -28.19 -10.16 21.68
CA PRO A 6 -26.93 -9.44 21.67
C PRO A 6 -27.15 -7.99 21.23
N VAL A 7 -26.85 -7.05 22.12
CA VAL A 7 -26.83 -5.61 21.83
C VAL A 7 -25.74 -5.32 20.81
N PRO A 8 -26.06 -4.67 19.67
CA PRO A 8 -25.04 -4.24 18.72
C PRO A 8 -24.17 -3.16 19.35
N ARG A 9 -22.86 -3.41 19.49
CA ARG A 9 -21.89 -2.38 19.85
C ARG A 9 -21.75 -1.41 18.70
N THR A 10 -22.46 -0.29 18.77
CA THR A 10 -22.16 0.90 17.99
C THR A 10 -20.83 1.47 18.46
N LEU A 11 -19.77 1.27 17.69
CA LEU A 11 -18.54 2.02 17.84
C LEU A 11 -18.79 3.45 17.39
N SER A 12 -19.40 4.26 18.25
CA SER A 12 -19.46 5.70 18.07
C SER A 12 -18.04 6.22 18.30
N GLY A 13 -17.39 6.68 17.23
CA GLY A 13 -16.17 7.48 17.37
C GLY A 13 -16.50 8.73 18.17
N SER A 14 -16.26 8.70 19.47
CA SER A 14 -16.36 9.88 20.33
C SER A 14 -15.21 10.82 19.99
N ALA A 15 -15.52 11.89 19.27
CA ALA A 15 -14.66 13.07 19.29
C ALA A 15 -14.58 13.56 20.74
N VAL A 16 -13.44 13.35 21.39
CA VAL A 16 -13.18 13.91 22.73
C VAL A 16 -12.93 15.39 22.55
N GLU A 17 -13.99 16.18 22.75
CA GLU A 17 -13.92 17.63 22.81
C GLU A 17 -13.35 18.03 24.17
N ASN A 18 -12.04 18.22 24.29
CA ASN A 18 -11.43 18.82 25.46
C ASN A 18 -11.63 20.34 25.40
N ARG A 19 -12.70 20.84 26.00
CA ARG A 19 -12.88 22.27 26.28
C ARG A 19 -11.90 22.68 27.38
N LEU A 20 -10.79 23.30 26.99
CA LEU A 20 -9.97 24.09 27.91
C LEU A 20 -10.67 25.42 28.13
N THR A 21 -11.20 25.65 29.33
CA THR A 21 -11.72 26.96 29.73
C THR A 21 -10.59 27.99 29.70
N PRO A 22 -10.78 29.15 29.06
CA PRO A 22 -9.77 30.19 29.00
C PRO A 22 -9.53 30.74 30.43
N ARG A 23 -8.30 30.72 30.89
CA ARG A 23 -7.87 31.58 31.99
C ARG A 23 -7.71 32.99 31.42
N ASP A 24 -8.42 33.94 31.99
CA ASP A 24 -8.30 35.35 31.66
C ASP A 24 -6.84 35.81 31.74
N SER A 25 -6.20 36.01 30.62
CA SER A 25 -4.95 36.70 30.44
C SER A 25 -5.15 37.87 29.50
N GLN A 26 -5.04 39.07 30.01
CA GLN A 26 -5.05 40.33 29.28
C GLN A 26 -4.00 40.32 28.18
N GLY A 27 -4.46 40.31 26.94
CA GLY A 27 -3.61 40.43 25.75
C GLY A 27 -4.21 39.66 24.59
N GLY A 28 -4.96 40.35 23.76
CA GLY A 28 -5.88 39.88 22.73
C GLY A 28 -5.35 38.93 21.66
N GLN A 29 -4.89 37.74 21.99
CA GLN A 29 -4.82 36.65 21.02
C GLN A 29 -6.15 35.87 21.02
N PRO A 30 -6.71 35.61 19.84
CA PRO A 30 -7.91 34.81 19.76
C PRO A 30 -7.66 33.41 20.36
N PRO A 31 -8.69 32.79 20.98
CA PRO A 31 -8.53 31.47 21.58
C PRO A 31 -8.11 30.46 20.48
N VAL A 32 -7.02 29.76 20.75
CA VAL A 32 -6.54 28.68 19.86
C VAL A 32 -7.44 27.48 20.04
N SER A 33 -8.20 27.13 19.01
CA SER A 33 -8.96 25.88 18.98
C SER A 33 -8.04 24.74 18.58
N ILE A 34 -7.88 23.74 19.44
CA ILE A 34 -7.14 22.52 19.12
C ILE A 34 -8.15 21.47 18.66
N ILE A 35 -7.93 20.96 17.47
CA ILE A 35 -8.73 19.88 16.89
C ILE A 35 -7.87 18.61 16.90
N VAL A 36 -8.39 17.54 17.49
CA VAL A 36 -7.76 16.23 17.45
C VAL A 36 -8.45 15.41 16.37
N THR A 37 -7.69 14.95 15.39
CA THR A 37 -8.20 14.07 14.32
C THR A 37 -7.46 12.75 14.35
N GLU A 38 -8.16 11.67 14.05
CA GLU A 38 -7.53 10.37 13.80
C GLU A 38 -6.90 10.37 12.40
N VAL A 39 -5.62 10.06 12.32
CA VAL A 39 -4.88 10.00 11.05
C VAL A 39 -4.89 8.55 10.57
N SER A 40 -5.28 8.33 9.32
CA SER A 40 -5.12 7.04 8.66
C SER A 40 -3.76 7.00 7.92
N PRO A 41 -2.79 6.23 8.39
CA PRO A 41 -1.51 6.08 7.69
C PRO A 41 -1.67 5.54 6.27
N PHE A 42 -2.62 4.61 6.06
CA PHE A 42 -2.95 4.11 4.73
C PHE A 42 -3.32 5.25 3.79
N HIS A 43 -4.27 6.11 4.22
CA HIS A 43 -4.76 7.20 3.38
C HIS A 43 -3.62 8.16 2.97
N CYS A 44 -2.81 8.60 3.93
CA CYS A 44 -1.69 9.50 3.66
C CYS A 44 -0.71 8.88 2.65
N LEU A 45 -0.26 7.65 2.89
CA LEU A 45 0.70 6.97 2.02
C LEU A 45 0.12 6.69 0.62
N TYR A 46 -1.16 6.36 0.54
CA TYR A 46 -1.83 6.10 -0.75
C TYR A 46 -1.99 7.39 -1.56
N GLN A 47 -2.35 8.52 -0.94
CA GLN A 47 -2.42 9.82 -1.60
C GLN A 47 -1.04 10.28 -2.10
N ASP A 48 0.00 10.14 -1.29
CA ASP A 48 1.37 10.44 -1.71
C ASP A 48 1.79 9.56 -2.89
N ALA A 49 1.41 8.27 -2.87
CA ALA A 49 1.67 7.36 -3.99
C ALA A 49 1.00 7.83 -5.28
N LEU A 50 -0.26 8.27 -5.21
CA LEU A 50 -1.01 8.82 -6.36
C LEU A 50 -0.36 10.10 -6.90
N GLU A 51 0.09 10.99 -6.02
CA GLU A 51 0.75 12.23 -6.40
C GLU A 51 2.07 11.94 -7.14
N PHE A 52 2.95 11.10 -6.58
CA PHE A 52 4.18 10.70 -7.25
C PHE A 52 3.92 9.95 -8.57
N HIS A 53 2.86 9.16 -8.65
CA HIS A 53 2.43 8.51 -9.89
C HIS A 53 2.07 9.57 -10.95
N SER A 54 1.24 10.55 -10.59
CA SER A 54 0.86 11.65 -11.48
C SER A 54 2.07 12.45 -11.95
N GLN A 55 2.96 12.83 -11.02
CA GLN A 55 4.20 13.54 -11.34
C GLN A 55 5.11 12.72 -12.25
N SER A 56 5.19 11.40 -12.03
CA SER A 56 5.97 10.51 -12.89
C SER A 56 5.48 10.55 -14.35
N ARG A 57 4.17 10.57 -14.57
CA ARG A 57 3.58 10.72 -15.91
C ARG A 57 3.94 12.06 -16.55
N LEU A 58 3.83 13.15 -15.80
CA LEU A 58 4.16 14.49 -16.29
C LEU A 58 5.65 14.64 -16.65
N MET A 59 6.52 13.97 -15.90
CA MET A 59 7.96 14.02 -16.13
C MET A 59 8.43 13.13 -17.26
N LEU A 60 7.65 12.14 -17.71
CA LEU A 60 8.09 11.16 -18.70
C LEU A 60 8.54 11.83 -20.02
N ALA A 61 7.81 12.82 -20.48
CA ALA A 61 8.15 13.57 -21.70
C ALA A 61 9.36 14.51 -21.54
N LYS A 62 9.70 14.89 -20.29
CA LYS A 62 10.77 15.87 -20.00
C LYS A 62 12.08 15.19 -19.62
N SER A 63 11.99 14.14 -18.81
CA SER A 63 13.13 13.42 -18.26
C SER A 63 12.72 12.01 -17.84
N GLU A 64 13.12 11.02 -18.63
CA GLU A 64 12.85 9.61 -18.34
C GLU A 64 13.45 9.17 -16.99
N SER A 65 14.66 9.63 -16.68
CA SER A 65 15.33 9.35 -15.41
C SER A 65 14.56 9.91 -14.22
N SER A 66 14.06 11.14 -14.30
CA SER A 66 13.24 11.75 -13.24
C SER A 66 11.89 11.04 -13.12
N SER A 67 11.25 10.72 -14.24
CA SER A 67 10.02 9.92 -14.26
C SER A 67 10.20 8.57 -13.55
N SER A 68 11.28 7.85 -13.87
CA SER A 68 11.57 6.56 -13.23
C SER A 68 11.84 6.68 -11.73
N ARG A 69 12.50 7.77 -11.26
CA ARG A 69 12.69 8.03 -9.82
C ARG A 69 11.37 8.20 -9.09
N LEU A 70 10.48 9.04 -9.66
CA LEU A 70 9.15 9.26 -9.11
C LEU A 70 8.30 7.99 -9.14
N ALA A 71 8.41 7.19 -10.20
CA ALA A 71 7.75 5.90 -10.30
C ALA A 71 8.20 4.94 -9.19
N ARG A 72 9.49 4.88 -8.88
CA ARG A 72 10.00 4.07 -7.75
C ARG A 72 9.46 4.55 -6.41
N ALA A 73 9.46 5.87 -6.17
CA ALA A 73 8.91 6.43 -4.94
C ALA A 73 7.42 6.08 -4.79
N SER A 74 6.64 6.26 -5.86
CA SER A 74 5.23 5.89 -5.88
C SER A 74 5.00 4.41 -5.57
N LEU A 75 5.76 3.49 -6.18
CA LEU A 75 5.64 2.05 -5.92
C LEU A 75 5.91 1.72 -4.46
N LEU A 76 6.96 2.28 -3.87
CA LEU A 76 7.28 2.08 -2.45
C LEU A 76 6.15 2.55 -1.54
N LEU A 77 5.53 3.68 -1.86
CA LEU A 77 4.42 4.23 -1.11
C LEU A 77 3.12 3.40 -1.28
N TYR A 78 2.84 2.88 -2.48
CA TYR A 78 1.74 1.93 -2.68
C TYR A 78 1.91 0.68 -1.81
N VAL A 79 3.12 0.11 -1.76
CA VAL A 79 3.37 -1.06 -0.91
C VAL A 79 3.29 -0.70 0.57
N ALA A 80 3.86 0.42 0.99
CA ALA A 80 3.77 0.90 2.37
C ALA A 80 2.33 1.17 2.79
N SER A 81 1.49 1.70 1.88
CA SER A 81 0.06 1.87 2.14
C SER A 81 -0.65 0.53 2.36
N ALA A 82 -0.33 -0.49 1.56
CA ALA A 82 -0.88 -1.83 1.75
C ALA A 82 -0.48 -2.43 3.12
N GLU A 83 0.77 -2.23 3.54
CA GLU A 83 1.25 -2.63 4.86
C GLU A 83 0.50 -1.89 5.96
N ALA A 84 0.35 -0.57 5.84
CA ALA A 84 -0.38 0.25 6.80
C ALA A 84 -1.86 -0.14 6.91
N LEU A 85 -2.51 -0.45 5.78
CA LEU A 85 -3.91 -0.87 5.76
C LEU A 85 -4.13 -2.16 6.54
N ILE A 86 -3.30 -3.19 6.30
CA ILE A 86 -3.48 -4.48 6.94
C ILE A 86 -3.18 -4.41 8.45
N HIS A 87 -2.23 -3.57 8.85
CA HIS A 87 -1.94 -3.30 10.26
C HIS A 87 -3.13 -2.63 10.95
N GLN A 88 -3.65 -1.56 10.34
CA GLN A 88 -4.80 -0.84 10.86
C GLN A 88 -6.02 -1.75 10.95
N ALA A 89 -6.29 -2.55 9.90
CA ALA A 89 -7.38 -3.49 9.88
C ALA A 89 -7.27 -4.54 11.00
N ALA A 90 -6.07 -5.05 11.28
CA ALA A 90 -5.86 -5.98 12.38
C ALA A 90 -6.21 -5.36 13.74
N ILE A 91 -5.80 -4.12 13.98
CA ILE A 91 -6.13 -3.38 15.21
C ILE A 91 -7.64 -3.14 15.32
N ASP A 92 -8.26 -2.61 14.26
CA ASP A 92 -9.69 -2.25 14.24
C ASP A 92 -10.60 -3.46 14.41
N LEU A 93 -10.15 -4.64 13.98
CA LEU A 93 -10.82 -5.91 14.13
C LEU A 93 -10.48 -6.64 15.46
N GLY A 94 -9.77 -5.96 16.37
CA GLY A 94 -9.44 -6.50 17.70
C GLY A 94 -8.36 -7.58 17.68
N ARG A 95 -7.51 -7.61 16.65
CA ARG A 95 -6.43 -8.59 16.46
C ARG A 95 -5.04 -7.95 16.57
N SER A 96 -4.84 -7.22 17.68
CA SER A 96 -3.52 -6.63 18.02
C SER A 96 -2.40 -7.68 18.14
N ASP A 97 -2.76 -8.94 18.47
CA ASP A 97 -1.83 -10.07 18.44
C ASP A 97 -1.16 -10.29 17.08
N LEU A 98 -1.87 -10.05 15.98
CA LEU A 98 -1.27 -10.10 14.64
C LEU A 98 -0.27 -8.97 14.41
N VAL A 99 -0.52 -7.80 14.97
CA VAL A 99 0.41 -6.66 14.87
C VAL A 99 1.72 -6.97 15.60
N GLU A 100 1.67 -7.61 16.75
CA GLU A 100 2.86 -8.06 17.48
C GLU A 100 3.69 -9.04 16.65
N LEU A 101 3.02 -10.00 15.96
CA LEU A 101 3.70 -10.95 15.07
C LEU A 101 4.37 -10.27 13.86
N ILE A 102 3.75 -9.21 13.33
CA ILE A 102 4.33 -8.44 12.21
C ILE A 102 5.55 -7.65 12.69
N ALA A 103 5.46 -7.08 13.90
CA ALA A 103 6.50 -6.26 14.48
C ALA A 103 7.63 -7.06 15.15
N ASP A 104 7.54 -8.39 15.22
CA ASP A 104 8.58 -9.23 15.84
C ASP A 104 9.91 -9.07 15.09
N PRO A 105 10.95 -8.45 15.71
CA PRO A 105 12.23 -8.23 15.06
C PRO A 105 13.00 -9.52 14.79
N ALA A 106 12.69 -10.61 15.51
CA ALA A 106 13.37 -11.90 15.35
C ALA A 106 12.82 -12.68 14.15
N ARG A 107 11.51 -12.57 13.90
CA ARG A 107 10.83 -13.26 12.79
C ARG A 107 9.65 -12.44 12.29
N PRO A 108 9.89 -11.33 11.56
CA PRO A 108 8.79 -10.53 11.05
C PRO A 108 7.92 -11.35 10.10
N LEU A 109 6.63 -11.37 10.35
CA LEU A 109 5.69 -12.03 9.45
C LEU A 109 5.61 -11.26 8.12
N PRO A 110 5.87 -11.91 6.97
CA PRO A 110 5.75 -11.24 5.68
C PRO A 110 4.35 -10.65 5.49
N THR A 111 4.26 -9.44 4.94
CA THR A 111 2.99 -8.74 4.71
C THR A 111 1.94 -9.62 4.02
N ILE A 112 2.35 -10.39 3.00
CA ILE A 112 1.40 -11.27 2.29
C ILE A 112 0.80 -12.34 3.20
N GLU A 113 1.55 -12.83 4.18
CA GLU A 113 1.03 -13.83 5.12
C GLU A 113 0.01 -13.20 6.09
N VAL A 114 0.19 -11.92 6.45
CA VAL A 114 -0.81 -11.19 7.25
C VAL A 114 -2.12 -11.05 6.49
N TRP A 115 -2.04 -10.71 5.19
CA TRP A 115 -3.21 -10.64 4.30
C TRP A 115 -3.96 -11.97 4.22
N LYS A 116 -3.23 -13.09 4.28
CA LYS A 116 -3.81 -14.44 4.30
C LYS A 116 -4.45 -14.80 5.64
N LEU A 117 -3.77 -14.42 6.73
CA LEU A 117 -4.20 -14.80 8.09
C LEU A 117 -5.39 -13.98 8.57
N LEU A 118 -5.45 -12.68 8.28
CA LEU A 118 -6.46 -11.78 8.81
C LEU A 118 -7.89 -12.32 8.59
N PRO A 119 -8.32 -12.67 7.38
CA PRO A 119 -9.68 -13.19 7.18
C PRO A 119 -9.91 -14.54 7.83
N ALA A 120 -8.85 -15.36 7.98
CA ALA A 120 -8.97 -16.67 8.63
C ALA A 120 -9.18 -16.57 10.15
N VAL A 121 -8.61 -15.53 10.79
CA VAL A 121 -8.68 -15.34 12.25
C VAL A 121 -9.80 -14.40 12.70
N VAL A 122 -10.30 -13.57 11.80
CA VAL A 122 -11.43 -12.65 12.05
C VAL A 122 -12.74 -13.23 11.56
N GLY A 123 -12.71 -14.04 10.51
CA GLY A 123 -13.90 -14.59 9.88
C GLY A 123 -14.69 -15.51 10.82
N HIS A 124 -15.96 -15.23 11.00
CA HIS A 124 -16.88 -16.11 11.73
C HIS A 124 -17.19 -17.36 10.89
N GLY A 125 -16.40 -18.41 11.06
CA GLY A 125 -16.65 -19.84 10.82
C GLY A 125 -17.27 -20.35 9.51
N SER A 126 -17.88 -19.53 8.68
CA SER A 126 -18.59 -19.94 7.46
C SER A 126 -18.15 -19.20 6.19
N SER A 127 -17.19 -18.28 6.29
CA SER A 127 -16.70 -17.57 5.10
C SER A 127 -15.81 -18.51 4.28
N PRO A 128 -16.05 -18.68 2.98
CA PRO A 128 -15.20 -19.52 2.14
C PRO A 128 -13.76 -19.00 2.20
N THR A 129 -12.81 -19.92 2.33
CA THR A 129 -11.38 -19.62 2.32
C THR A 129 -11.02 -18.79 1.08
N ILE A 130 -10.13 -17.81 1.26
CA ILE A 130 -9.60 -17.07 0.11
C ILE A 130 -8.73 -18.02 -0.71
N ASP A 131 -9.01 -18.12 -1.99
CA ASP A 131 -8.11 -18.81 -2.93
C ASP A 131 -6.96 -17.89 -3.32
N PHE A 132 -5.84 -18.04 -2.64
CA PHE A 132 -4.64 -17.27 -2.89
C PHE A 132 -3.90 -17.67 -4.18
N SER A 133 -4.35 -18.71 -4.88
CA SER A 133 -3.86 -19.06 -6.22
C SER A 133 -4.54 -18.25 -7.33
N ALA A 134 -5.71 -17.68 -7.04
CA ALA A 134 -6.47 -16.84 -7.95
C ALA A 134 -6.04 -15.37 -7.88
N SER A 135 -6.33 -14.61 -8.96
CA SER A 135 -6.15 -13.14 -8.97
C SER A 135 -6.99 -12.50 -7.86
N PRO A 136 -6.48 -11.44 -7.19
CA PRO A 136 -5.24 -10.68 -7.47
C PRO A 136 -4.00 -11.15 -6.68
N TRP A 137 -4.10 -12.22 -5.89
CA TRP A 137 -3.08 -12.58 -4.88
C TRP A 137 -1.71 -12.92 -5.44
N PRO A 138 -1.58 -13.73 -6.53
CA PRO A 138 -0.27 -13.99 -7.10
C PRO A 138 0.39 -12.73 -7.67
N GLN A 139 -0.41 -11.79 -8.20
CA GLN A 139 0.08 -10.49 -8.66
C GLN A 139 0.53 -9.62 -7.49
N MET A 140 -0.23 -9.62 -6.39
CA MET A 140 0.12 -8.90 -5.16
C MET A 140 1.45 -9.42 -4.59
N ALA A 141 1.67 -10.74 -4.59
CA ALA A 141 2.93 -11.33 -4.17
C ALA A 141 4.11 -10.85 -5.02
N GLU A 142 3.94 -10.68 -6.33
CA GLU A 142 4.98 -10.12 -7.21
C GLU A 142 5.27 -8.64 -6.93
N VAL A 143 4.24 -7.83 -6.66
CA VAL A 143 4.41 -6.41 -6.26
C VAL A 143 5.22 -6.31 -4.96
N LEU A 144 4.89 -7.12 -3.96
CA LEU A 144 5.61 -7.16 -2.69
C LEU A 144 7.04 -7.69 -2.87
N ALA A 145 7.24 -8.71 -3.71
CA ALA A 145 8.55 -9.26 -4.02
C ALA A 145 9.45 -8.24 -4.73
N LEU A 146 8.88 -7.43 -5.63
CA LEU A 146 9.63 -6.35 -6.29
C LEU A 146 10.17 -5.35 -5.26
N ARG A 147 9.33 -4.85 -4.35
CA ARG A 147 9.76 -3.94 -3.27
C ARG A 147 10.82 -4.59 -2.39
N THR A 148 10.61 -5.85 -2.02
CA THR A 148 11.55 -6.59 -1.17
C THR A 148 12.92 -6.73 -1.82
N SER A 149 12.97 -6.99 -3.12
CA SER A 149 14.23 -7.11 -3.87
C SER A 149 15.04 -5.82 -3.90
N TRP A 150 14.40 -4.65 -3.74
CA TRP A 150 15.09 -3.36 -3.66
C TRP A 150 15.65 -3.07 -2.27
N THR A 151 14.96 -3.56 -1.23
CA THR A 151 15.37 -3.34 0.16
C THR A 151 16.36 -4.38 0.64
N TYR A 152 16.15 -5.62 0.22
CA TYR A 152 16.97 -6.77 0.58
C TYR A 152 17.46 -7.47 -0.69
N PRO A 153 18.52 -6.95 -1.31
CA PRO A 153 19.01 -7.50 -2.56
C PRO A 153 19.51 -8.93 -2.34
N GLY A 154 18.99 -9.84 -3.15
CA GLY A 154 19.42 -11.23 -3.21
C GLY A 154 20.87 -11.40 -3.70
N PRO A 155 21.30 -12.63 -3.98
CA PRO A 155 22.64 -12.93 -4.48
C PRO A 155 22.94 -12.17 -5.80
N PRO A 156 24.22 -12.02 -6.18
CA PRO A 156 24.61 -11.21 -7.35
C PRO A 156 23.90 -11.59 -8.65
N GLU A 157 23.56 -12.87 -8.82
CA GLU A 157 22.86 -13.39 -10.01
C GLU A 157 21.45 -12.82 -10.14
N GLU A 158 20.75 -12.65 -9.02
CA GLU A 158 19.38 -12.11 -8.97
C GLU A 158 19.36 -10.58 -9.13
N ARG A 159 20.49 -9.91 -8.95
CA ARG A 159 20.64 -8.45 -9.08
C ARG A 159 21.06 -8.00 -10.47
N ARG A 160 21.16 -8.91 -11.44
CA ARG A 160 21.56 -8.58 -12.80
C ARG A 160 20.46 -7.79 -13.49
N ALA A 161 20.80 -6.62 -14.00
CA ALA A 161 20.00 -5.86 -14.93
C ALA A 161 20.55 -5.99 -16.35
N TYR A 162 19.68 -6.07 -17.32
CA TYR A 162 20.04 -6.29 -18.72
C TYR A 162 19.70 -5.05 -19.53
N TYR A 163 20.67 -4.57 -20.31
CA TYR A 163 20.54 -3.36 -21.10
C TYR A 163 20.88 -3.64 -22.56
N ARG A 164 20.22 -2.91 -23.42
CA ARG A 164 20.58 -2.82 -24.84
C ARG A 164 21.46 -1.60 -25.01
N ALA A 165 22.68 -1.78 -25.52
CA ALA A 165 23.52 -0.67 -25.91
C ALA A 165 23.03 -0.04 -27.23
N SER A 166 23.08 1.30 -27.34
CA SER A 166 22.92 1.97 -28.61
C SER A 166 24.08 1.62 -29.56
N ARG A 167 23.89 1.84 -30.88
CA ARG A 167 24.94 1.58 -31.88
C ARG A 167 26.25 2.30 -31.60
N THR A 168 26.16 3.46 -30.98
CA THR A 168 27.33 4.29 -30.63
C THR A 168 27.92 3.96 -29.26
N GLY A 169 27.26 3.07 -28.48
CA GLY A 169 27.64 2.79 -27.09
C GLY A 169 27.37 3.94 -26.10
N ALA A 170 26.76 5.04 -26.57
CA ALA A 170 26.58 6.26 -25.76
C ALA A 170 25.36 6.17 -24.81
N SER A 171 24.43 5.25 -25.03
CA SER A 171 23.26 5.04 -24.16
C SER A 171 22.99 3.57 -23.94
N PHE A 172 22.39 3.28 -22.79
CA PHE A 172 21.95 1.94 -22.37
C PHE A 172 20.48 2.00 -22.00
N ASP A 173 19.65 1.29 -22.78
CA ASP A 173 18.22 1.19 -22.52
C ASP A 173 17.91 -0.15 -21.84
N PRO A 174 17.03 -0.20 -20.84
CA PRO A 174 16.60 -1.46 -20.23
C PRO A 174 16.07 -2.43 -21.29
N LEU A 175 16.54 -3.68 -21.24
CA LEU A 175 16.15 -4.70 -22.18
C LEU A 175 14.73 -5.17 -21.88
N LEU A 176 13.82 -5.03 -22.85
CA LEU A 176 12.46 -5.54 -22.74
C LEU A 176 12.38 -7.01 -23.20
N PRO A 177 11.44 -7.82 -22.67
CA PRO A 177 11.34 -9.26 -22.98
C PRO A 177 11.27 -9.55 -24.50
N HIS A 178 10.53 -8.75 -25.26
CA HIS A 178 10.39 -8.92 -26.73
C HIS A 178 11.64 -8.52 -27.51
N GLN A 179 12.58 -7.83 -26.88
CA GLN A 179 13.84 -7.38 -27.48
C GLN A 179 15.01 -8.32 -27.18
N ALA A 180 14.81 -9.27 -26.24
CA ALA A 180 15.85 -10.23 -25.89
C ALA A 180 16.18 -11.12 -27.08
N PRO A 181 17.45 -11.22 -27.50
CA PRO A 181 17.84 -12.10 -28.61
C PRO A 181 17.50 -13.56 -28.28
N LYS A 182 16.89 -14.29 -29.21
CA LYS A 182 16.46 -15.68 -28.98
C LYS A 182 17.60 -16.61 -28.50
N ASN A 183 18.83 -16.31 -28.90
CA ASN A 183 20.02 -17.12 -28.56
C ASN A 183 20.82 -16.54 -27.39
N SER A 184 20.32 -15.53 -26.68
CA SER A 184 21.05 -14.89 -25.58
C SER A 184 21.08 -15.69 -24.28
N GLY A 185 20.23 -16.71 -24.17
CA GLY A 185 20.01 -17.45 -22.92
C GLY A 185 19.30 -16.63 -21.83
N ILE A 186 18.91 -15.38 -22.13
CA ILE A 186 18.16 -14.51 -21.20
C ILE A 186 16.70 -14.94 -21.23
N ARG A 187 16.21 -15.42 -20.10
CA ARG A 187 14.80 -15.80 -19.93
C ARG A 187 13.94 -14.56 -19.68
N PRO A 188 12.72 -14.48 -20.21
CA PRO A 188 11.80 -13.36 -19.94
C PRO A 188 11.59 -13.10 -18.44
N GLU A 189 11.55 -14.16 -17.63
CA GLU A 189 11.37 -14.07 -16.16
C GLU A 189 12.56 -13.43 -15.45
N ALA A 190 13.72 -13.33 -16.11
CA ALA A 190 14.85 -12.57 -15.60
C ALA A 190 14.69 -11.05 -15.81
N LEU A 191 13.79 -10.64 -16.67
CA LEU A 191 13.55 -9.23 -17.04
C LEU A 191 12.30 -8.67 -16.35
N VAL A 192 11.23 -9.48 -16.27
CA VAL A 192 9.94 -9.04 -15.73
C VAL A 192 9.34 -10.12 -14.84
N TYR A 193 8.44 -9.70 -13.97
CA TYR A 193 7.57 -10.60 -13.22
C TYR A 193 6.47 -11.13 -14.14
N PRO A 194 6.25 -12.46 -14.20
CA PRO A 194 5.45 -13.08 -15.25
C PRO A 194 3.96 -12.74 -15.22
N ARG A 195 3.41 -12.45 -14.04
CA ARG A 195 1.96 -12.19 -13.86
C ARG A 195 1.59 -10.72 -13.93
N THR A 196 2.50 -9.85 -13.51
CA THR A 196 2.28 -8.39 -13.48
C THR A 196 2.95 -7.69 -14.66
N GLY A 197 3.96 -8.29 -15.29
CA GLY A 197 4.80 -7.62 -16.28
C GLY A 197 5.70 -6.53 -15.70
N LEU A 198 5.74 -6.37 -14.38
CA LEU A 198 6.59 -5.38 -13.71
C LEU A 198 8.07 -5.69 -13.96
N PRO A 199 8.90 -4.70 -14.27
CA PRO A 199 10.32 -4.90 -14.52
C PRO A 199 11.04 -5.28 -13.21
N ARG A 200 11.97 -6.23 -13.30
CA ARG A 200 12.85 -6.54 -12.17
C ARG A 200 13.90 -5.46 -11.96
N ASP A 201 14.32 -4.80 -13.04
CA ASP A 201 15.19 -3.63 -12.96
C ASP A 201 14.40 -2.40 -12.50
N PRO A 202 14.73 -1.81 -11.32
CA PRO A 202 14.04 -0.63 -10.84
C PRO A 202 14.20 0.60 -11.74
N TYR A 203 15.25 0.66 -12.56
CA TYR A 203 15.46 1.76 -13.52
C TYR A 203 14.56 1.63 -14.75
N ALA A 204 14.03 0.46 -15.03
CA ALA A 204 13.07 0.22 -16.09
C ALA A 204 11.62 0.53 -15.71
N LEU A 205 11.36 0.90 -14.44
CA LEU A 205 10.02 1.23 -13.98
C LEU A 205 9.52 2.51 -14.66
N ARG A 206 8.28 2.46 -15.15
CA ARG A 206 7.60 3.54 -15.88
C ARG A 206 6.19 3.77 -15.31
N PRO A 207 5.56 4.92 -15.58
CA PRO A 207 4.23 5.24 -15.03
C PRO A 207 3.15 4.18 -15.30
N HIS A 208 3.13 3.55 -16.47
CA HIS A 208 2.15 2.50 -16.78
C HIS A 208 2.29 1.24 -15.90
N HIS A 209 3.48 0.96 -15.38
CA HIS A 209 3.68 -0.11 -14.41
C HIS A 209 3.01 0.22 -13.06
N LEU A 210 2.90 1.51 -12.73
CA LEU A 210 2.18 1.95 -11.53
C LEU A 210 0.68 1.77 -11.67
N ASP A 211 0.12 1.87 -12.88
CA ASP A 211 -1.28 1.53 -13.13
C ASP A 211 -1.56 0.07 -12.79
N THR A 212 -0.65 -0.82 -13.22
CA THR A 212 -0.71 -2.25 -12.86
C THR A 212 -0.59 -2.44 -11.35
N THR A 213 0.39 -1.80 -10.72
CA THR A 213 0.61 -1.89 -9.27
C THR A 213 -0.64 -1.46 -8.49
N ARG A 214 -1.20 -0.31 -8.85
CA ARG A 214 -2.43 0.22 -8.25
C ARG A 214 -3.61 -0.71 -8.45
N GLY A 215 -3.83 -1.19 -9.67
CA GLY A 215 -4.93 -2.10 -9.98
C GLY A 215 -4.85 -3.41 -9.19
N VAL A 216 -3.64 -3.95 -9.01
CA VAL A 216 -3.40 -5.13 -8.18
C VAL A 216 -3.71 -4.85 -6.72
N LEU A 217 -3.24 -3.72 -6.19
CA LEU A 217 -3.50 -3.32 -4.79
C LEU A 217 -4.98 -3.09 -4.53
N ASP A 218 -5.66 -2.30 -5.38
CA ASP A 218 -7.08 -2.02 -5.25
C ASP A 218 -7.90 -3.32 -5.32
N GLY A 219 -7.56 -4.22 -6.25
CA GLY A 219 -8.19 -5.54 -6.36
C GLY A 219 -7.97 -6.43 -5.14
N ALA A 220 -6.79 -6.38 -4.52
CA ALA A 220 -6.50 -7.12 -3.28
C ALA A 220 -7.29 -6.56 -2.10
N ILE A 221 -7.38 -5.22 -1.97
CA ILE A 221 -8.20 -4.55 -0.95
C ILE A 221 -9.67 -4.96 -1.10
N GLU A 222 -10.22 -4.88 -2.31
CA GLU A 222 -11.61 -5.26 -2.57
C GLU A 222 -11.88 -6.75 -2.30
N ALA A 223 -10.93 -7.63 -2.67
CA ALA A 223 -11.05 -9.05 -2.42
C ALA A 223 -11.02 -9.38 -0.91
N LEU A 224 -10.18 -8.69 -0.15
CA LEU A 224 -10.12 -8.83 1.30
C LEU A 224 -11.37 -8.26 1.97
N ASP A 225 -11.80 -7.07 1.58
CA ASP A 225 -12.96 -6.38 2.15
C ASP A 225 -14.24 -7.20 2.02
N ARG A 226 -14.44 -7.84 0.86
CA ARG A 226 -15.58 -8.79 0.66
C ARG A 226 -15.56 -9.95 1.64
N LYS A 227 -14.39 -10.38 2.10
CA LYS A 227 -14.23 -11.47 3.08
C LYS A 227 -14.40 -11.01 4.52
N LEU A 228 -14.21 -9.74 4.75
CA LEU A 228 -14.39 -9.08 6.05
C LEU A 228 -15.75 -8.36 6.14
N ASP A 229 -16.73 -8.74 5.29
CA ASP A 229 -18.08 -8.18 5.26
C ASP A 229 -18.11 -6.65 5.17
N GLY A 230 -17.18 -6.08 4.39
CA GLY A 230 -17.07 -4.65 4.20
C GLY A 230 -16.41 -3.89 5.36
N ALA A 231 -15.74 -4.59 6.29
CA ALA A 231 -15.15 -3.94 7.46
C ALA A 231 -14.06 -2.93 7.14
N LEU A 232 -13.33 -3.11 6.02
CA LEU A 232 -12.29 -2.18 5.59
C LEU A 232 -12.87 -0.91 4.96
N THR A 233 -14.03 -1.00 4.29
CA THR A 233 -14.62 0.10 3.54
C THR A 233 -15.80 0.76 4.23
N ARG A 234 -16.45 0.06 5.18
CA ARG A 234 -17.68 0.51 5.87
C ARG A 234 -17.57 1.90 6.46
N ASP A 235 -16.46 2.23 7.07
CA ASP A 235 -16.23 3.52 7.70
C ASP A 235 -15.49 4.51 6.78
N ASN A 236 -15.21 4.14 5.52
CA ASN A 236 -14.38 4.92 4.60
C ASN A 236 -13.00 5.34 5.19
N ARG A 237 -12.53 4.69 6.26
CA ARG A 237 -11.30 5.06 6.95
C ARG A 237 -10.07 5.00 6.06
N HIS A 238 -10.06 4.07 5.11
CA HIS A 238 -9.00 3.94 4.12
C HIS A 238 -9.08 4.99 2.99
N ARG A 239 -10.21 5.72 2.86
CA ARG A 239 -10.45 6.71 1.80
C ARG A 239 -10.72 8.12 2.33
N ARG A 240 -10.76 8.33 3.66
CA ARG A 240 -11.06 9.64 4.23
C ARG A 240 -9.89 10.59 4.05
N GLU A 241 -10.16 11.71 3.40
CA GLU A 241 -9.41 12.92 3.62
C GLU A 241 -9.53 13.33 5.09
N PRO A 242 -8.48 13.92 5.71
CA PRO A 242 -8.61 14.44 7.07
C PRO A 242 -9.81 15.37 7.12
N ILE A 243 -10.75 15.12 8.01
CA ILE A 243 -11.93 15.96 8.19
C ILE A 243 -11.44 17.32 8.63
N GLN A 244 -11.55 18.33 7.77
CA GLN A 244 -11.40 19.72 8.20
C GLN A 244 -12.61 20.08 9.05
N ILE A 245 -12.45 20.04 10.35
CA ILE A 245 -13.45 20.57 11.25
C ILE A 245 -13.31 22.09 11.21
N HIS A 246 -14.24 22.77 10.57
CA HIS A 246 -14.33 24.23 10.64
C HIS A 246 -14.56 24.62 12.10
N SER A 247 -13.68 25.44 12.64
CA SER A 247 -13.91 26.07 13.94
C SER A 247 -15.28 26.75 13.91
N PRO A 248 -16.15 26.59 14.93
CA PRO A 248 -17.35 27.39 15.01
C PRO A 248 -16.93 28.85 15.04
N THR A 249 -17.45 29.61 14.10
CA THR A 249 -17.34 31.08 14.11
C THR A 249 -17.95 31.58 15.43
N PRO A 250 -17.29 32.51 16.17
CA PRO A 250 -17.79 33.04 17.43
C PRO A 250 -19.14 33.73 17.31
#